data_99667d05f05d9a450fac24915eb5cf60
#
_entry.id   99667d05f05d9a450fac24915eb5cf60
#
_cell.length_a   1.000
_cell.length_b   1.000
_cell.length_c   1.000
_cell.angle_alpha   90.00
_cell.angle_beta   90.00
_cell.angle_gamma   90.00
#
_symmetry.space_group_name_H-M   'P 1'
#
loop_
_entity.id
_entity.type
_entity.pdbx_description
1 polymer ?
#
loop_
_entity_poly.entity_id
_entity_poly.type
_entity_poly.pdbx_seq_one_letter_code
_entity_poly.pdbx_strand_id
1 'polypeptide(L)'
;MTHVLITGARGFVGASMIEHFLEHTNYVIYYTRRPYKSDDRLNSIVTKSRVFEWNGEDIDIILHAAGNPSSIACIENPTHAISDNILETARILEIGRKYKVKHFIYFSSVEVYGKQGICHEEDMCHAKNMYAASKLSGEQMCKAYESSYDVQCSIVRLGNTFGRFCQKERFPMIAIKKLLNNEKFSIYTHNGNIVGRRWTSIYDVAEMVSFILEQPPGRIYNTTGDFMSNLQFLECIAKAMDKDGFDFELIEENIPGRIGNQDAPPDLIRSLGWKSSKTFDERIKKFVSSILASS
;
A
#
# COMPACT_ATOMS: atom_id res chain seq x y z
N MET A 1 17.14 -14.83 15.67
CA MET A 1 16.03 -14.91 14.68
C MET A 1 15.33 -13.56 14.75
N THR A 2 15.00 -12.94 13.62
CA THR A 2 14.39 -11.60 13.62
C THR A 2 12.90 -11.70 13.84
N HIS A 3 12.38 -10.92 14.77
CA HIS A 3 10.97 -10.87 15.17
C HIS A 3 10.30 -9.62 14.57
N VAL A 4 9.27 -9.82 13.76
CA VAL A 4 8.60 -8.75 13.00
C VAL A 4 7.14 -8.65 13.40
N LEU A 5 6.71 -7.49 13.89
CA LEU A 5 5.30 -7.19 14.12
C LEU A 5 4.69 -6.52 12.88
N ILE A 6 3.64 -7.12 12.33
CA ILE A 6 2.91 -6.56 11.19
C ILE A 6 1.49 -6.18 11.65
N THR A 7 1.22 -4.87 11.70
CA THR A 7 -0.14 -4.39 11.95
C THR A 7 -0.93 -4.34 10.65
N GLY A 8 -2.25 -4.43 10.73
CA GLY A 8 -3.05 -4.50 9.50
C GLY A 8 -2.87 -5.79 8.71
N ALA A 9 -2.47 -6.87 9.36
CA ALA A 9 -2.17 -8.18 8.78
C ALA A 9 -3.31 -8.76 7.93
N ARG A 10 -4.56 -8.40 8.21
CA ARG A 10 -5.76 -8.80 7.43
C ARG A 10 -6.06 -7.87 6.27
N GLY A 11 -5.32 -6.79 6.12
CA GLY A 11 -5.40 -5.86 5.00
C GLY A 11 -4.56 -6.34 3.81
N PHE A 12 -4.73 -5.66 2.67
CA PHE A 12 -4.01 -5.98 1.44
C PHE A 12 -2.48 -5.93 1.61
N VAL A 13 -1.96 -4.83 2.15
CA VAL A 13 -0.51 -4.65 2.33
C VAL A 13 0.03 -5.63 3.37
N GLY A 14 -0.58 -5.71 4.55
CA GLY A 14 -0.10 -6.57 5.64
C GLY A 14 -0.08 -8.05 5.28
N ALA A 15 -1.15 -8.56 4.65
CA ALA A 15 -1.22 -9.96 4.20
C ALA A 15 -0.13 -10.27 3.16
N SER A 16 0.13 -9.34 2.23
CA SER A 16 1.17 -9.50 1.21
C SER A 16 2.58 -9.49 1.81
N MET A 17 2.82 -8.66 2.84
CA MET A 17 4.11 -8.68 3.57
C MET A 17 4.32 -10.01 4.30
N ILE A 18 3.28 -10.53 4.95
CA ILE A 18 3.35 -11.85 5.63
C ILE A 18 3.69 -12.94 4.62
N GLU A 19 2.96 -13.02 3.50
CA GLU A 19 3.20 -14.01 2.45
C GLU A 19 4.67 -13.95 1.97
N HIS A 20 5.14 -12.75 1.63
CA HIS A 20 6.50 -12.53 1.15
C HIS A 20 7.57 -12.95 2.18
N PHE A 21 7.45 -12.52 3.43
CA PHE A 21 8.45 -12.84 4.45
C PHE A 21 8.46 -14.34 4.81
N LEU A 22 7.31 -15.00 4.77
CA LEU A 22 7.25 -16.45 4.96
C LEU A 22 7.99 -17.22 3.85
N GLU A 23 7.94 -16.71 2.63
CA GLU A 23 8.57 -17.33 1.46
C GLU A 23 10.08 -17.04 1.36
N HIS A 24 10.50 -15.82 1.73
CA HIS A 24 11.84 -15.32 1.42
C HIS A 24 12.74 -15.08 2.64
N THR A 25 12.22 -15.22 3.87
CA THR A 25 12.99 -14.99 5.10
C THR A 25 12.77 -16.09 6.13
N ASN A 26 13.61 -16.07 7.19
CA ASN A 26 13.42 -16.89 8.39
C ASN A 26 12.83 -16.09 9.56
N TYR A 27 12.09 -15.00 9.30
CA TYR A 27 11.51 -14.17 10.33
C TYR A 27 10.40 -14.90 11.10
N VAL A 28 10.29 -14.61 12.39
CA VAL A 28 9.10 -14.89 13.20
C VAL A 28 8.18 -13.70 13.07
N ILE A 29 6.96 -13.94 12.62
CA ILE A 29 6.00 -12.88 12.30
C ILE A 29 4.93 -12.85 13.37
N TYR A 30 4.73 -11.68 13.95
CA TYR A 30 3.62 -11.38 14.85
C TYR A 30 2.62 -10.46 14.17
N TYR A 31 1.35 -10.59 14.52
CA TYR A 31 0.30 -9.69 14.05
C TYR A 31 -0.57 -9.20 15.19
N THR A 32 -1.12 -7.99 15.08
CA THR A 32 -2.11 -7.47 16.01
C THR A 32 -3.50 -7.91 15.58
N ARG A 33 -4.29 -8.44 16.53
CA ARG A 33 -5.69 -8.73 16.31
C ARG A 33 -6.53 -7.50 16.62
N ARG A 34 -7.26 -6.98 15.62
CA ARG A 34 -8.41 -6.11 15.88
C ARG A 34 -9.68 -6.97 15.98
N PRO A 35 -10.65 -6.62 16.84
CA PRO A 35 -11.92 -7.33 16.96
C PRO A 35 -12.88 -7.00 15.79
N TYR A 36 -12.41 -7.07 14.54
CA TYR A 36 -13.22 -6.88 13.34
C TYR A 36 -13.57 -8.23 12.69
N LYS A 37 -14.78 -8.28 12.07
CA LYS A 37 -15.35 -9.44 11.38
C LYS A 37 -14.30 -10.20 10.57
N SER A 38 -14.36 -11.52 10.69
CA SER A 38 -13.51 -12.50 10.02
C SER A 38 -13.35 -12.21 8.51
N ASP A 39 -12.20 -11.73 8.12
CA ASP A 39 -11.78 -11.79 6.72
C ASP A 39 -10.90 -13.04 6.57
N ASP A 40 -11.37 -14.01 5.76
CA ASP A 40 -10.75 -15.34 5.64
C ASP A 40 -9.36 -15.33 4.98
N ARG A 41 -8.88 -14.17 4.54
CA ARG A 41 -7.57 -14.01 3.87
C ARG A 41 -6.41 -14.46 4.74
N LEU A 42 -6.47 -14.20 6.05
CA LEU A 42 -5.46 -14.65 7.00
C LEU A 42 -5.53 -16.15 7.30
N ASN A 43 -6.70 -16.76 7.21
CA ASN A 43 -6.84 -18.18 7.55
C ASN A 43 -5.95 -19.05 6.66
N SER A 44 -5.72 -18.69 5.41
CA SER A 44 -4.80 -19.39 4.50
C SER A 44 -3.32 -19.12 4.78
N ILE A 45 -2.97 -18.05 5.51
CA ILE A 45 -1.59 -17.62 5.78
C ILE A 45 -1.17 -18.03 7.20
N VAL A 46 -2.09 -18.00 8.18
CA VAL A 46 -1.82 -18.22 9.61
C VAL A 46 -1.60 -19.70 9.95
N THR A 47 -1.91 -20.62 9.04
CA THR A 47 -1.61 -22.04 9.20
C THR A 47 -0.14 -22.41 9.02
N LYS A 48 0.69 -21.43 8.60
CA LYS A 48 2.13 -21.61 8.43
C LYS A 48 2.89 -21.41 9.75
N SER A 49 3.86 -22.22 10.01
CA SER A 49 4.55 -22.47 11.29
C SER A 49 5.30 -21.32 11.95
N ARG A 50 5.21 -20.06 11.46
CA ARG A 50 5.97 -18.91 11.98
C ARG A 50 5.16 -17.62 12.09
N VAL A 51 3.81 -17.72 12.16
CA VAL A 51 2.92 -16.55 12.29
C VAL A 51 2.09 -16.68 13.54
N PHE A 52 2.18 -15.71 14.45
CA PHE A 52 1.55 -15.74 15.76
C PHE A 52 0.81 -14.44 16.07
N GLU A 53 -0.24 -14.50 16.88
CA GLU A 53 -0.83 -13.32 17.48
C GLU A 53 0.15 -12.75 18.51
N TRP A 54 0.39 -11.42 18.45
CA TRP A 54 1.33 -10.76 19.35
C TRP A 54 0.72 -10.56 20.75
N ASN A 55 1.38 -11.05 21.79
CA ASN A 55 0.97 -10.98 23.19
C ASN A 55 2.03 -10.32 24.09
N GLY A 56 2.93 -9.51 23.50
CA GLY A 56 3.94 -8.77 24.22
C GLY A 56 5.34 -9.38 24.15
N GLU A 57 5.58 -10.27 23.18
CA GLU A 57 6.90 -10.80 22.87
C GLU A 57 7.83 -9.70 22.35
N ASP A 58 9.14 -9.89 22.52
CA ASP A 58 10.15 -8.98 21.97
C ASP A 58 10.05 -8.91 20.45
N ILE A 59 10.18 -7.70 19.91
CA ILE A 59 10.10 -7.41 18.49
C ILE A 59 11.29 -6.56 18.05
N ASP A 60 11.86 -6.90 16.89
CA ASP A 60 12.98 -6.17 16.29
C ASP A 60 12.50 -5.12 15.29
N ILE A 61 11.42 -5.43 14.55
CA ILE A 61 10.92 -4.64 13.43
C ILE A 61 9.40 -4.48 13.54
N ILE A 62 8.89 -3.30 13.21
CA ILE A 62 7.46 -3.06 13.04
C ILE A 62 7.18 -2.65 11.59
N LEU A 63 6.22 -3.34 10.94
CA LEU A 63 5.60 -2.90 9.69
C LEU A 63 4.18 -2.41 9.98
N HIS A 64 3.99 -1.09 9.97
CA HIS A 64 2.70 -0.49 10.30
C HIS A 64 1.85 -0.25 9.06
N ALA A 65 1.07 -1.28 8.66
CA ALA A 65 0.14 -1.25 7.53
C ALA A 65 -1.34 -1.13 7.96
N ALA A 66 -1.62 -1.02 9.26
CA ALA A 66 -2.97 -0.78 9.76
C ALA A 66 -3.45 0.64 9.42
N GLY A 67 -4.76 0.78 9.24
CA GLY A 67 -5.43 2.05 8.98
C GLY A 67 -6.55 1.89 7.96
N ASN A 68 -7.37 2.93 7.83
CA ASN A 68 -8.40 3.02 6.79
C ASN A 68 -7.77 3.49 5.47
N PRO A 69 -7.75 2.68 4.40
CA PRO A 69 -7.10 3.02 3.14
C PRO A 69 -8.03 3.71 2.14
N SER A 70 -9.29 3.96 2.48
CA SER A 70 -10.30 4.55 1.59
C SER A 70 -10.35 6.07 1.76
N SER A 71 -9.95 6.83 0.74
CA SER A 71 -10.10 8.29 0.74
C SER A 71 -11.56 8.71 0.85
N ILE A 72 -12.49 8.00 0.20
CA ILE A 72 -13.93 8.27 0.28
C ILE A 72 -14.44 8.06 1.70
N ALA A 73 -14.18 6.90 2.31
CA ALA A 73 -14.61 6.63 3.67
C ALA A 73 -14.01 7.62 4.71
N CYS A 74 -12.78 8.09 4.48
CA CYS A 74 -12.16 9.11 5.33
C CYS A 74 -12.79 10.49 5.15
N ILE A 75 -13.28 10.82 3.95
CA ILE A 75 -14.03 12.07 3.71
C ILE A 75 -15.42 12.00 4.37
N GLU A 76 -16.11 10.87 4.22
CA GLU A 76 -17.45 10.66 4.81
C GLU A 76 -17.42 10.59 6.34
N ASN A 77 -16.36 10.00 6.91
CA ASN A 77 -16.21 9.80 8.36
C ASN A 77 -14.83 10.26 8.85
N PRO A 78 -14.57 11.58 8.95
CA PRO A 78 -13.26 12.13 9.29
C PRO A 78 -12.80 11.73 10.72
N THR A 79 -13.71 11.56 11.66
CA THR A 79 -13.36 11.11 13.02
C THR A 79 -12.86 9.67 13.05
N HIS A 80 -13.40 8.79 12.20
CA HIS A 80 -12.89 7.43 12.05
C HIS A 80 -11.50 7.44 11.39
N ALA A 81 -11.25 8.34 10.42
CA ALA A 81 -9.91 8.50 9.85
C ALA A 81 -8.88 8.92 10.91
N ILE A 82 -9.24 9.82 11.83
CA ILE A 82 -8.39 10.22 12.95
C ILE A 82 -8.12 9.03 13.87
N SER A 83 -9.16 8.31 14.29
CA SER A 83 -9.01 7.15 15.18
C SER A 83 -8.14 6.07 14.54
N ASP A 84 -8.44 5.69 13.30
CA ASP A 84 -7.82 4.54 12.64
C ASP A 84 -6.43 4.82 12.09
N ASN A 85 -6.17 6.04 11.62
CA ASN A 85 -4.90 6.36 10.96
C ASN A 85 -3.95 7.18 11.85
N ILE A 86 -4.46 8.03 12.76
CA ILE A 86 -3.62 8.89 13.59
C ILE A 86 -3.42 8.28 14.98
N LEU A 87 -4.50 8.06 15.72
CA LEU A 87 -4.38 7.55 17.09
C LEU A 87 -3.79 6.14 17.14
N GLU A 88 -4.16 5.30 16.18
CA GLU A 88 -3.57 3.96 16.11
C GLU A 88 -2.08 4.02 15.75
N THR A 89 -1.67 4.90 14.81
CA THR A 89 -0.24 5.08 14.50
C THR A 89 0.54 5.52 15.74
N ALA A 90 0.01 6.46 16.54
CA ALA A 90 0.63 6.87 17.80
C ALA A 90 0.79 5.70 18.78
N ARG A 91 -0.24 4.83 18.92
CA ARG A 91 -0.16 3.64 19.79
C ARG A 91 0.92 2.65 19.32
N ILE A 92 1.05 2.43 18.02
CA ILE A 92 2.06 1.50 17.49
C ILE A 92 3.46 2.10 17.59
N LEU A 93 3.63 3.41 17.44
CA LEU A 93 4.89 4.09 17.69
C LEU A 93 5.33 3.97 19.17
N GLU A 94 4.37 4.05 20.13
CA GLU A 94 4.66 3.79 21.56
C GLU A 94 5.11 2.34 21.80
N ILE A 95 4.57 1.37 21.08
CA ILE A 95 5.08 0.00 21.11
C ILE A 95 6.53 -0.02 20.60
N GLY A 96 6.79 0.61 19.46
CA GLY A 96 8.15 0.72 18.91
C GLY A 96 9.14 1.32 19.90
N ARG A 97 8.75 2.39 20.57
CA ARG A 97 9.55 3.04 21.61
C ARG A 97 9.79 2.12 22.82
N LYS A 98 8.74 1.49 23.35
CA LYS A 98 8.81 0.61 24.52
C LYS A 98 9.71 -0.61 24.29
N TYR A 99 9.60 -1.23 23.12
CA TYR A 99 10.36 -2.43 22.76
C TYR A 99 11.69 -2.11 22.06
N LYS A 100 12.04 -0.81 21.89
CA LYS A 100 13.29 -0.34 21.26
C LYS A 100 13.53 -1.01 19.92
N VAL A 101 12.51 -1.02 19.07
CA VAL A 101 12.60 -1.66 17.75
C VAL A 101 13.71 -1.05 16.91
N LYS A 102 14.42 -1.88 16.17
CA LYS A 102 15.54 -1.48 15.31
C LYS A 102 15.09 -0.73 14.06
N HIS A 103 13.88 -1.03 13.58
CA HIS A 103 13.32 -0.39 12.39
C HIS A 103 11.79 -0.38 12.44
N PHE A 104 11.21 0.79 12.22
CA PHE A 104 9.77 1.01 12.09
C PHE A 104 9.47 1.43 10.65
N ILE A 105 8.72 0.63 9.90
CA ILE A 105 8.26 0.98 8.54
C ILE A 105 6.82 1.47 8.61
N TYR A 106 6.61 2.72 8.22
CA TYR A 106 5.28 3.32 8.11
C TYR A 106 4.79 3.32 6.65
N PHE A 107 3.66 2.68 6.36
CA PHE A 107 3.04 2.75 5.05
C PHE A 107 2.15 3.99 4.93
N SER A 108 2.67 5.01 4.27
CA SER A 108 2.02 6.26 3.90
C SER A 108 1.37 6.15 2.50
N SER A 109 1.11 7.27 1.86
CA SER A 109 0.50 7.35 0.52
C SER A 109 1.08 8.51 -0.28
N VAL A 110 1.17 8.37 -1.60
CA VAL A 110 1.52 9.47 -2.50
C VAL A 110 0.48 10.61 -2.48
N GLU A 111 -0.74 10.37 -1.98
CA GLU A 111 -1.75 11.41 -1.82
C GLU A 111 -1.31 12.54 -0.87
N VAL A 112 -0.33 12.32 0.00
CA VAL A 112 0.22 13.33 0.92
C VAL A 112 0.82 14.53 0.18
N TYR A 113 1.32 14.35 -1.03
CA TYR A 113 1.87 15.46 -1.84
C TYR A 113 0.81 16.52 -2.17
N GLY A 114 -0.43 16.11 -2.41
CA GLY A 114 -1.54 17.04 -2.66
C GLY A 114 -1.38 17.91 -3.91
N LYS A 115 -0.54 17.54 -4.85
CA LYS A 115 -0.28 18.27 -6.11
C LYS A 115 -0.37 17.36 -7.33
N GLN A 116 -0.61 17.96 -8.49
CA GLN A 116 -0.51 17.30 -9.80
C GLN A 116 0.95 17.31 -10.30
N GLY A 117 1.22 16.46 -11.29
CA GLY A 117 2.54 16.35 -11.92
C GLY A 117 3.49 15.44 -11.17
N ILE A 118 4.79 15.68 -11.33
CA ILE A 118 5.83 14.85 -10.73
C ILE A 118 6.01 15.23 -9.25
N CYS A 119 6.14 14.20 -8.40
CA CYS A 119 6.28 14.31 -6.94
C CYS A 119 7.50 13.52 -6.48
N HIS A 120 8.57 14.22 -6.10
CA HIS A 120 9.79 13.61 -5.56
C HIS A 120 9.69 13.40 -4.04
N GLU A 121 10.50 12.51 -3.47
CA GLU A 121 10.43 12.16 -2.04
C GLU A 121 10.68 13.36 -1.12
N GLU A 122 11.51 14.32 -1.54
CA GLU A 122 11.82 15.55 -0.80
C GLU A 122 10.81 16.69 -0.98
N ASP A 123 9.83 16.53 -1.87
CA ASP A 123 8.83 17.57 -2.10
C ASP A 123 7.97 17.83 -0.86
N MET A 124 7.62 19.10 -0.67
CA MET A 124 6.72 19.53 0.38
C MET A 124 5.32 18.90 0.16
N CYS A 125 4.75 18.37 1.23
CA CYS A 125 3.45 17.73 1.21
C CYS A 125 2.33 18.71 1.57
N HIS A 126 1.23 18.67 0.81
CA HIS A 126 0.05 19.53 0.97
C HIS A 126 -1.24 18.70 0.87
N ALA A 127 -1.53 17.89 1.88
CA ALA A 127 -2.69 17.01 1.91
C ALA A 127 -4.00 17.76 1.55
N LYS A 128 -4.78 17.23 0.61
CA LYS A 128 -6.01 17.86 0.09
C LYS A 128 -7.31 17.21 0.58
N ASN A 129 -7.22 16.05 1.23
CA ASN A 129 -8.37 15.36 1.81
C ASN A 129 -7.99 14.72 3.15
N MET A 130 -8.99 14.23 3.89
CA MET A 130 -8.80 13.68 5.25
C MET A 130 -7.92 12.42 5.26
N TYR A 131 -7.97 11.59 4.22
CA TYR A 131 -7.08 10.43 4.11
C TYR A 131 -5.62 10.87 3.99
N ALA A 132 -5.32 11.77 3.05
CA ALA A 132 -3.97 12.30 2.87
C ALA A 132 -3.47 13.02 4.13
N ALA A 133 -4.33 13.83 4.78
CA ALA A 133 -4.00 14.51 6.04
C ALA A 133 -3.67 13.52 7.17
N SER A 134 -4.44 12.44 7.29
CA SER A 134 -4.19 11.41 8.31
C SER A 134 -2.87 10.66 8.06
N LYS A 135 -2.54 10.38 6.79
CA LYS A 135 -1.27 9.75 6.42
C LYS A 135 -0.09 10.69 6.66
N LEU A 136 -0.20 11.96 6.29
CA LEU A 136 0.83 12.96 6.55
C LEU A 136 1.07 13.16 8.06
N SER A 137 0.01 13.14 8.87
CA SER A 137 0.13 13.18 10.34
C SER A 137 0.96 12.01 10.87
N GLY A 138 0.75 10.80 10.32
CA GLY A 138 1.56 9.62 10.65
C GLY A 138 3.04 9.81 10.30
N GLU A 139 3.36 10.39 9.14
CA GLU A 139 4.74 10.72 8.76
C GLU A 139 5.39 11.70 9.74
N GLN A 140 4.65 12.75 10.14
CA GLN A 140 5.17 13.72 11.11
C GLN A 140 5.38 13.10 12.50
N MET A 141 4.49 12.21 12.94
CA MET A 141 4.69 11.46 14.18
C MET A 141 5.93 10.55 14.11
N CYS A 142 6.16 9.84 13.01
CA CYS A 142 7.37 9.05 12.82
C CYS A 142 8.63 9.91 13.00
N LYS A 143 8.71 11.08 12.34
CA LYS A 143 9.84 12.01 12.47
C LYS A 143 10.00 12.54 13.89
N ALA A 144 8.90 12.86 14.58
CA ALA A 144 8.93 13.32 15.97
C ALA A 144 9.43 12.22 16.93
N TYR A 145 8.98 10.96 16.72
CA TYR A 145 9.44 9.82 17.52
C TYR A 145 10.91 9.47 17.27
N GLU A 146 11.38 9.61 16.03
CA GLU A 146 12.79 9.48 15.71
C GLU A 146 13.62 10.52 16.46
N SER A 147 13.24 11.81 16.37
CA SER A 147 13.98 12.90 17.00
C SER A 147 13.91 12.89 18.52
N SER A 148 12.78 12.48 19.12
CA SER A 148 12.55 12.61 20.56
C SER A 148 12.84 11.34 21.34
N TYR A 149 12.74 10.17 20.71
CA TYR A 149 12.77 8.87 21.39
C TYR A 149 13.65 7.83 20.70
N ASP A 150 14.38 8.22 19.65
CA ASP A 150 15.27 7.33 18.87
C ASP A 150 14.55 6.12 18.25
N VAL A 151 13.26 6.24 17.92
CA VAL A 151 12.53 5.23 17.18
C VAL A 151 12.86 5.36 15.69
N GLN A 152 13.71 4.49 15.19
CA GLN A 152 14.23 4.53 13.83
C GLN A 152 13.14 4.22 12.79
N CYS A 153 12.67 5.24 12.07
CA CYS A 153 11.53 5.16 11.16
C CYS A 153 11.96 5.25 9.69
N SER A 154 11.34 4.44 8.83
CA SER A 154 11.30 4.69 7.37
C SER A 154 9.87 4.78 6.89
N ILE A 155 9.63 5.63 5.89
CA ILE A 155 8.29 5.92 5.37
C ILE A 155 8.20 5.41 3.94
N VAL A 156 7.18 4.63 3.62
CA VAL A 156 6.90 4.13 2.28
C VAL A 156 5.60 4.76 1.77
N ARG A 157 5.69 5.71 0.84
CA ARG A 157 4.55 6.35 0.20
C ARG A 157 4.02 5.46 -0.91
N LEU A 158 2.94 4.74 -0.63
CA LEU A 158 2.31 3.84 -1.58
C LEU A 158 1.60 4.62 -2.69
N GLY A 159 1.86 4.25 -3.93
CA GLY A 159 1.05 4.59 -5.10
C GLY A 159 -0.19 3.70 -5.24
N ASN A 160 -0.78 3.68 -6.44
CA ASN A 160 -1.85 2.73 -6.74
C ASN A 160 -1.28 1.30 -6.78
N THR A 161 -1.74 0.44 -5.89
CA THR A 161 -1.22 -0.92 -5.77
C THR A 161 -2.23 -1.95 -6.25
N PHE A 162 -1.71 -3.03 -6.86
CA PHE A 162 -2.48 -4.21 -7.29
C PHE A 162 -1.81 -5.51 -6.85
N GLY A 163 -2.59 -6.58 -6.69
CA GLY A 163 -2.10 -7.91 -6.33
C GLY A 163 -3.17 -8.78 -5.68
N ARG A 164 -2.79 -10.00 -5.27
CA ARG A 164 -3.68 -11.08 -4.83
C ARG A 164 -4.69 -10.69 -3.73
N PHE A 165 -4.26 -9.95 -2.72
CA PHE A 165 -5.11 -9.59 -1.58
C PHE A 165 -5.80 -8.23 -1.74
N CYS A 166 -5.83 -7.66 -2.96
CA CYS A 166 -6.51 -6.40 -3.24
C CYS A 166 -8.00 -6.49 -2.91
N GLN A 167 -8.56 -5.43 -2.33
CA GLN A 167 -9.97 -5.38 -1.96
C GLN A 167 -10.86 -5.41 -3.21
N LYS A 168 -12.01 -6.09 -3.10
CA LYS A 168 -12.94 -6.31 -4.23
C LYS A 168 -13.50 -5.01 -4.84
N GLU A 169 -13.55 -3.96 -4.03
CA GLU A 169 -14.05 -2.62 -4.39
C GLU A 169 -13.00 -1.73 -5.09
N ARG A 170 -11.75 -2.20 -5.15
CA ARG A 170 -10.68 -1.46 -5.81
C ARG A 170 -10.66 -1.70 -7.31
N PHE A 171 -10.28 -0.67 -8.07
CA PHE A 171 -10.27 -0.68 -9.53
C PHE A 171 -9.61 -1.93 -10.15
N PRO A 172 -8.46 -2.45 -9.71
CA PRO A 172 -7.87 -3.66 -10.28
C PRO A 172 -8.78 -4.89 -10.19
N MET A 173 -9.50 -5.04 -9.08
CA MET A 173 -10.42 -6.17 -8.88
C MET A 173 -11.73 -5.98 -9.65
N ILE A 174 -12.26 -4.74 -9.69
CA ILE A 174 -13.43 -4.39 -10.52
C ILE A 174 -13.11 -4.64 -11.99
N ALA A 175 -11.89 -4.31 -12.44
CA ALA A 175 -11.44 -4.54 -13.81
C ALA A 175 -11.52 -6.02 -14.19
N ILE A 176 -10.93 -6.91 -13.40
CA ILE A 176 -10.99 -8.36 -13.65
C ILE A 176 -12.45 -8.86 -13.68
N LYS A 177 -13.26 -8.49 -12.67
CA LYS A 177 -14.66 -8.91 -12.57
C LYS A 177 -15.46 -8.47 -13.80
N LYS A 178 -15.37 -7.20 -14.20
CA LYS A 178 -16.10 -6.68 -15.36
C LYS A 178 -15.64 -7.30 -16.69
N LEU A 179 -14.34 -7.54 -16.86
CA LEU A 179 -13.81 -8.25 -18.03
C LEU A 179 -14.32 -9.70 -18.12
N LEU A 180 -14.43 -10.40 -16.98
CA LEU A 180 -15.00 -11.75 -16.95
C LEU A 180 -16.46 -11.77 -17.38
N ASN A 181 -17.25 -10.78 -16.97
CA ASN A 181 -18.67 -10.68 -17.25
C ASN A 181 -19.01 -9.92 -18.56
N ASN A 182 -18.01 -9.43 -19.29
CA ASN A 182 -18.19 -8.54 -20.45
C ASN A 182 -19.05 -7.29 -20.12
N GLU A 183 -18.88 -6.73 -18.92
CA GLU A 183 -19.58 -5.54 -18.46
C GLU A 183 -18.87 -4.26 -18.94
N LYS A 184 -19.64 -3.22 -19.27
CA LYS A 184 -19.11 -1.90 -19.65
C LYS A 184 -18.39 -1.23 -18.48
N PHE A 185 -17.29 -0.54 -18.77
CA PHE A 185 -16.49 0.22 -17.81
C PHE A 185 -16.89 1.69 -17.75
N SER A 186 -16.82 2.27 -16.55
CA SER A 186 -16.80 3.72 -16.37
C SER A 186 -15.36 4.14 -16.04
N ILE A 187 -14.74 4.87 -16.95
CA ILE A 187 -13.37 5.41 -16.77
C ILE A 187 -13.50 6.87 -16.35
N TYR A 188 -13.01 7.16 -15.17
CA TYR A 188 -13.13 8.49 -14.59
C TYR A 188 -12.12 9.48 -15.19
N THR A 189 -12.62 10.68 -15.51
CA THR A 189 -11.83 11.83 -15.94
C THR A 189 -11.77 12.90 -14.84
N HIS A 190 -10.80 13.75 -14.91
CA HIS A 190 -10.67 14.96 -14.08
C HIS A 190 -10.34 16.13 -14.99
N ASN A 191 -11.20 17.14 -15.03
CA ASN A 191 -11.13 18.24 -15.99
C ASN A 191 -11.01 17.74 -17.45
N GLY A 192 -11.83 16.76 -17.82
CA GLY A 192 -11.88 16.17 -19.15
C GLY A 192 -10.72 15.23 -19.53
N ASN A 193 -9.75 15.01 -18.65
CA ASN A 193 -8.59 14.13 -18.91
C ASN A 193 -8.68 12.82 -18.12
N ILE A 194 -8.35 11.70 -18.78
CA ILE A 194 -8.22 10.41 -18.07
C ILE A 194 -7.07 10.49 -17.09
N VAL A 195 -7.36 10.14 -15.85
CA VAL A 195 -6.39 10.27 -14.75
C VAL A 195 -5.30 9.21 -14.85
N GLY A 196 -4.05 9.66 -14.77
CA GLY A 196 -2.87 8.81 -14.70
C GLY A 196 -2.32 8.68 -13.27
N ARG A 197 -1.83 7.50 -12.96
CA ARG A 197 -1.21 7.14 -11.66
C ARG A 197 -0.04 6.19 -11.90
N ARG A 198 0.86 6.13 -10.93
CA ARG A 198 1.86 5.07 -10.90
C ARG A 198 1.24 3.81 -10.30
N TRP A 199 1.22 2.73 -11.09
CA TRP A 199 0.68 1.44 -10.71
C TRP A 199 1.81 0.51 -10.27
N THR A 200 1.73 0.02 -9.06
CA THR A 200 2.77 -0.78 -8.42
C THR A 200 2.24 -2.16 -8.05
N SER A 201 2.96 -3.20 -8.41
CA SER A 201 2.66 -4.54 -7.89
C SER A 201 2.96 -4.60 -6.40
N ILE A 202 2.06 -5.21 -5.61
CA ILE A 202 2.30 -5.44 -4.18
C ILE A 202 3.51 -6.36 -3.95
N TYR A 203 3.83 -7.22 -4.90
CA TYR A 203 5.02 -8.06 -4.83
C TYR A 203 6.31 -7.22 -4.92
N ASP A 204 6.32 -6.18 -5.77
CA ASP A 204 7.44 -5.23 -5.83
C ASP A 204 7.54 -4.40 -4.55
N VAL A 205 6.40 -4.00 -3.96
CA VAL A 205 6.40 -3.32 -2.66
C VAL A 205 7.02 -4.21 -1.59
N ALA A 206 6.73 -5.51 -1.59
CA ALA A 206 7.27 -6.44 -0.61
C ALA A 206 8.77 -6.67 -0.78
N GLU A 207 9.24 -6.85 -2.02
CA GLU A 207 10.67 -6.92 -2.34
C GLU A 207 11.40 -5.62 -1.95
N MET A 208 10.77 -4.46 -2.23
CA MET A 208 11.29 -3.15 -1.87
C MET A 208 11.41 -2.98 -0.34
N VAL A 209 10.41 -3.42 0.42
CA VAL A 209 10.46 -3.37 1.89
C VAL A 209 11.58 -4.24 2.44
N SER A 210 11.79 -5.46 1.89
CA SER A 210 12.94 -6.29 2.26
C SER A 210 14.27 -5.58 2.04
N PHE A 211 14.42 -4.91 0.89
CA PHE A 211 15.60 -4.10 0.60
C PHE A 211 15.75 -2.89 1.55
N ILE A 212 14.64 -2.18 1.86
CA ILE A 212 14.65 -1.05 2.80
C ILE A 212 15.10 -1.47 4.21
N LEU A 213 14.72 -2.67 4.66
CA LEU A 213 15.13 -3.20 5.96
C LEU A 213 16.65 -3.44 6.08
N GLU A 214 17.36 -3.53 4.96
CA GLU A 214 18.82 -3.62 4.88
C GLU A 214 19.50 -2.24 4.77
N GLN A 215 18.72 -1.17 4.58
CA GLN A 215 19.23 0.20 4.49
C GLN A 215 19.19 0.91 5.86
N PRO A 216 20.01 1.96 6.05
CA PRO A 216 19.85 2.84 7.20
C PRO A 216 18.43 3.42 7.26
N PRO A 217 17.77 3.43 8.42
CA PRO A 217 16.45 4.03 8.59
C PRO A 217 16.46 5.57 8.41
N GLY A 218 15.35 6.24 8.65
CA GLY A 218 15.23 7.70 8.58
C GLY A 218 14.87 8.24 7.20
N ARG A 219 14.48 7.38 6.23
CA ARG A 219 14.26 7.81 4.84
C ARG A 219 12.81 7.67 4.40
N ILE A 220 12.45 8.47 3.40
CA ILE A 220 11.14 8.42 2.74
C ILE A 220 11.34 7.82 1.35
N TYR A 221 10.46 6.89 0.97
CA TYR A 221 10.52 6.20 -0.31
C TYR A 221 9.17 6.28 -1.03
N ASN A 222 9.17 6.70 -2.29
CA ASN A 222 8.06 6.45 -3.19
C ASN A 222 8.09 4.99 -3.66
N THR A 223 6.93 4.37 -3.88
CA THR A 223 6.88 3.02 -4.44
C THR A 223 7.15 3.02 -5.94
N THR A 224 7.71 1.93 -6.41
CA THR A 224 8.04 1.69 -7.81
C THR A 224 6.78 1.48 -8.67
N GLY A 225 6.96 1.04 -9.91
CA GLY A 225 5.89 0.75 -10.86
C GLY A 225 5.91 1.68 -12.06
N ASP A 226 4.92 1.57 -12.93
CA ASP A 226 4.83 2.33 -14.17
C ASP A 226 3.73 3.38 -14.11
N PHE A 227 4.02 4.58 -14.61
CA PHE A 227 3.04 5.64 -14.74
C PHE A 227 2.19 5.39 -15.98
N MET A 228 0.87 5.26 -15.79
CA MET A 228 -0.09 5.09 -16.86
C MET A 228 -1.49 5.52 -16.45
N SER A 229 -2.35 5.80 -17.42
CA SER A 229 -3.75 6.08 -17.16
C SER A 229 -4.51 4.84 -16.67
N ASN A 230 -5.67 5.07 -16.03
CA ASN A 230 -6.55 3.96 -15.63
C ASN A 230 -6.99 3.12 -16.86
N LEU A 231 -7.15 3.75 -18.03
CA LEU A 231 -7.48 3.04 -19.28
C LEU A 231 -6.33 2.13 -19.71
N GLN A 232 -5.10 2.64 -19.75
CA GLN A 232 -3.92 1.83 -20.09
C GLN A 232 -3.70 0.68 -19.11
N PHE A 233 -3.94 0.91 -17.82
CA PHE A 233 -3.87 -0.17 -16.83
C PHE A 233 -4.94 -1.25 -17.07
N LEU A 234 -6.17 -0.86 -17.44
CA LEU A 234 -7.23 -1.78 -17.82
C LEU A 234 -6.86 -2.59 -19.08
N GLU A 235 -6.23 -1.96 -20.07
CA GLU A 235 -5.70 -2.62 -21.27
C GLU A 235 -4.66 -3.69 -20.91
N CYS A 236 -3.75 -3.40 -19.96
CA CYS A 236 -2.80 -4.39 -19.47
C CYS A 236 -3.48 -5.61 -18.82
N ILE A 237 -4.55 -5.38 -18.03
CA ILE A 237 -5.32 -6.48 -17.42
C ILE A 237 -6.06 -7.27 -18.52
N ALA A 238 -6.72 -6.59 -19.46
CA ALA A 238 -7.45 -7.24 -20.56
C ALA A 238 -6.51 -8.14 -21.38
N LYS A 239 -5.34 -7.62 -21.74
CA LYS A 239 -4.29 -8.40 -22.44
C LYS A 239 -3.84 -9.62 -21.62
N ALA A 240 -3.67 -9.49 -20.29
CA ALA A 240 -3.29 -10.62 -19.44
C ALA A 240 -4.41 -11.65 -19.24
N MET A 241 -5.65 -11.31 -19.60
CA MET A 241 -6.83 -12.18 -19.61
C MET A 241 -7.17 -12.72 -21.01
N ASP A 242 -6.32 -12.48 -22.02
CA ASP A 242 -6.52 -12.82 -23.43
C ASP A 242 -7.85 -12.27 -23.98
N LYS A 243 -8.19 -11.01 -23.60
CA LYS A 243 -9.37 -10.29 -24.09
C LYS A 243 -8.97 -9.31 -25.20
N ASP A 244 -9.63 -9.39 -26.36
CA ASP A 244 -9.34 -8.55 -27.53
C ASP A 244 -9.87 -7.11 -27.42
N GLY A 245 -10.70 -6.82 -26.42
CA GLY A 245 -11.26 -5.50 -26.20
C GLY A 245 -12.28 -5.48 -25.06
N PHE A 246 -12.79 -4.29 -24.78
CA PHE A 246 -13.83 -4.04 -23.79
C PHE A 246 -14.55 -2.71 -24.08
N ASP A 247 -15.80 -2.60 -23.66
CA ASP A 247 -16.58 -1.37 -23.78
C ASP A 247 -16.36 -0.45 -22.58
N PHE A 248 -16.23 0.86 -22.85
CA PHE A 248 -16.11 1.84 -21.78
C PHE A 248 -16.81 3.16 -22.12
N GLU A 249 -17.05 3.95 -21.08
CA GLU A 249 -17.49 5.33 -21.18
C GLU A 249 -16.64 6.21 -20.27
N LEU A 250 -16.52 7.49 -20.61
CA LEU A 250 -15.83 8.47 -19.79
C LEU A 250 -16.84 9.20 -18.88
N ILE A 251 -16.54 9.28 -17.60
CA ILE A 251 -17.37 9.95 -16.60
C ILE A 251 -16.51 10.95 -15.85
N GLU A 252 -16.96 12.22 -15.77
CA GLU A 252 -16.24 13.24 -14.98
C GLU A 252 -16.41 12.98 -13.48
N GLU A 253 -15.27 12.92 -12.77
CA GLU A 253 -15.23 12.66 -11.33
C GLU A 253 -15.19 13.98 -10.54
N ASN A 254 -16.17 14.19 -9.66
CA ASN A 254 -16.29 15.37 -8.81
C ASN A 254 -16.11 15.03 -7.31
N ILE A 255 -15.02 14.36 -6.98
CA ILE A 255 -14.71 14.05 -5.57
C ILE A 255 -13.89 15.21 -4.97
N PRO A 256 -14.35 15.83 -3.85
CA PRO A 256 -13.61 16.90 -3.20
C PRO A 256 -12.19 16.49 -2.81
N GLY A 257 -11.21 17.33 -3.11
CA GLY A 257 -9.81 17.06 -2.81
C GLY A 257 -9.14 15.99 -3.68
N ARG A 258 -9.82 15.50 -4.74
CA ARG A 258 -9.24 14.61 -5.73
C ARG A 258 -8.19 15.36 -6.56
N ILE A 259 -7.10 14.68 -6.87
CA ILE A 259 -5.99 15.23 -7.63
C ILE A 259 -6.01 14.58 -9.01
N GLY A 260 -5.80 15.36 -10.07
CA GLY A 260 -5.62 14.88 -11.44
C GLY A 260 -4.37 13.99 -11.59
N ASN A 261 -3.66 14.08 -12.70
CA ASN A 261 -2.46 13.28 -12.94
C ASN A 261 -1.40 13.50 -11.85
N GLN A 262 -0.94 12.41 -11.25
CA GLN A 262 0.11 12.43 -10.24
C GLN A 262 1.07 11.27 -10.47
N ASP A 263 2.33 11.61 -10.71
CA ASP A 263 3.44 10.68 -10.83
C ASP A 263 4.42 10.87 -9.67
N ALA A 264 4.65 9.82 -8.89
CA ALA A 264 5.63 9.84 -7.81
C ALA A 264 6.74 8.81 -8.13
N PRO A 265 7.78 9.22 -8.89
CA PRO A 265 8.85 8.32 -9.25
C PRO A 265 9.63 7.85 -8.02
N PRO A 266 10.13 6.62 -8.02
CA PRO A 266 10.87 6.02 -6.90
C PRO A 266 12.36 6.37 -7.00
N ASP A 267 12.69 7.67 -6.92
CA ASP A 267 14.04 8.14 -7.24
C ASP A 267 15.07 7.67 -6.21
N LEU A 268 14.74 7.78 -4.93
CA LEU A 268 15.66 7.39 -3.87
C LEU A 268 16.00 5.89 -3.94
N ILE A 269 15.00 5.01 -4.01
CA ILE A 269 15.29 3.58 -3.96
C ILE A 269 16.02 3.08 -5.21
N ARG A 270 15.76 3.70 -6.37
CA ARG A 270 16.52 3.45 -7.61
C ARG A 270 17.96 3.90 -7.49
N SER A 271 18.22 5.05 -6.88
CA SER A 271 19.58 5.56 -6.66
C SER A 271 20.39 4.64 -5.72
N LEU A 272 19.73 3.91 -4.84
CA LEU A 272 20.32 2.89 -3.97
C LEU A 272 20.56 1.54 -4.68
N GLY A 273 20.19 1.43 -5.96
CA GLY A 273 20.43 0.24 -6.78
C GLY A 273 19.30 -0.79 -6.79
N TRP A 274 18.19 -0.55 -6.10
CA TRP A 274 17.06 -1.48 -6.12
C TRP A 274 16.39 -1.52 -7.50
N LYS A 275 16.04 -2.72 -7.95
CA LYS A 275 15.27 -2.97 -9.16
C LYS A 275 14.27 -4.09 -8.90
N SER A 276 13.08 -3.99 -9.49
CA SER A 276 12.11 -5.10 -9.48
C SER A 276 12.74 -6.35 -10.10
N SER A 277 12.48 -7.50 -9.49
CA SER A 277 12.91 -8.81 -10.00
C SER A 277 12.14 -9.25 -11.24
N LYS A 278 11.01 -8.59 -11.55
CA LYS A 278 10.08 -8.92 -12.64
C LYS A 278 9.64 -7.68 -13.39
N THR A 279 9.27 -7.87 -14.66
CA THR A 279 8.65 -6.83 -15.48
C THR A 279 7.21 -6.54 -15.02
N PHE A 280 6.67 -5.39 -15.40
CA PHE A 280 5.29 -5.01 -15.11
C PHE A 280 4.29 -6.04 -15.71
N ASP A 281 4.51 -6.49 -16.94
CA ASP A 281 3.67 -7.50 -17.60
C ASP A 281 3.67 -8.84 -16.84
N GLU A 282 4.81 -9.30 -16.33
CA GLU A 282 4.90 -10.51 -15.51
C GLU A 282 4.11 -10.34 -14.20
N ARG A 283 4.16 -9.14 -13.58
CA ARG A 283 3.41 -8.81 -12.36
C ARG A 283 1.90 -8.79 -12.61
N ILE A 284 1.45 -8.20 -13.71
CA ILE A 284 0.02 -8.22 -14.11
C ILE A 284 -0.44 -9.65 -14.36
N LYS A 285 0.31 -10.47 -15.10
CA LYS A 285 -0.03 -11.88 -15.35
C LYS A 285 -0.12 -12.67 -14.04
N LYS A 286 0.85 -12.50 -13.12
CA LYS A 286 0.81 -13.14 -11.79
C LYS A 286 -0.42 -12.71 -11.00
N PHE A 287 -0.78 -11.41 -11.03
CA PHE A 287 -1.99 -10.89 -10.37
C PHE A 287 -3.26 -11.53 -10.93
N VAL A 288 -3.48 -11.45 -12.24
CA VAL A 288 -4.65 -12.01 -12.92
C VAL A 288 -4.78 -13.51 -12.62
N SER A 289 -3.71 -14.29 -12.82
CA SER A 289 -3.70 -15.74 -12.54
C SER A 289 -4.06 -16.05 -11.08
N SER A 290 -3.58 -15.26 -10.12
CA SER A 290 -3.86 -15.47 -8.69
C SER A 290 -5.32 -15.23 -8.33
N ILE A 291 -6.01 -14.34 -9.06
CA ILE A 291 -7.45 -14.08 -8.85
C ILE A 291 -8.29 -15.16 -9.53
N LEU A 292 -7.98 -15.52 -10.77
CA LEU A 292 -8.71 -16.55 -11.52
C LEU A 292 -8.61 -17.93 -10.84
N ALA A 293 -7.48 -18.27 -10.23
CA ALA A 293 -7.31 -19.51 -9.47
C ALA A 293 -8.08 -19.54 -8.13
N SER A 294 -8.56 -18.39 -7.65
CA SER A 294 -9.28 -18.26 -6.38
C SER A 294 -10.79 -18.04 -6.57
N SER A 295 -11.27 -17.94 -7.82
CA SER A 295 -12.67 -17.78 -8.24
C SER A 295 -13.28 -19.12 -8.56
#